data_b0a995ab10b2e6e94b5918f4ce26bcef
#
_entry.id   b0a995ab10b2e6e94b5918f4ce26bcef
#
_cell.length_a   1.000
_cell.length_b   1.000
_cell.length_c   1.000
_cell.angle_alpha   90.00
_cell.angle_beta   90.00
_cell.angle_gamma   90.00
#
_symmetry.space_group_name_H-M   'P 1'
#
loop_
_entity.id
_entity.type
_entity.pdbx_description
1 polymer ?
#
loop_
_entity_poly.entity_id
_entity_poly.type
_entity_poly.pdbx_seq_one_letter_code
_entity_poly.pdbx_strand_id
1 'polypeptide(L)'
;VLKYERGWIDMNDVERVAQFMLSNSAMSAWMQERLDARVKHLMVDEFQDTSPMQWQTLYSWLSGYAGASQSTPSVFIVGDPKQSIYRFRRAEPQVFIAAKEFVREGLLGDVLSCDHTRRNAADVLTAVNGAMLQAQDANEYHGFRSHSTEAKHDGVLLSLPQIQRDA
;
A
#
# COMPACT_ATOMS: atom_id res chain seq x y z
N VAL A 1 10.76 -27.69 11.92
CA VAL A 1 11.49 -28.44 12.97
C VAL A 1 12.80 -27.72 13.28
N LEU A 2 13.74 -27.58 12.35
CA LEU A 2 15.07 -26.93 12.52
C LEU A 2 15.01 -25.51 13.10
N LYS A 3 14.03 -24.71 12.68
CA LYS A 3 13.80 -23.33 13.12
C LYS A 3 13.48 -23.27 14.61
N TYR A 4 12.62 -24.17 15.06
CA TYR A 4 12.20 -24.26 16.46
C TYR A 4 13.35 -24.74 17.38
N GLU A 5 14.11 -25.75 16.94
CA GLU A 5 15.26 -26.29 17.67
C GLU A 5 16.39 -25.27 17.87
N ARG A 6 16.53 -24.32 16.93
CA ARG A 6 17.58 -23.30 16.97
C ARG A 6 17.12 -21.95 17.51
N GLY A 7 15.85 -21.82 17.88
CA GLY A 7 15.28 -20.55 18.32
C GLY A 7 15.28 -19.45 17.23
N TRP A 8 15.30 -19.86 15.96
CA TRP A 8 15.27 -18.91 14.86
C TRP A 8 13.87 -18.41 14.60
N ILE A 9 13.74 -17.11 14.38
CA ILE A 9 12.50 -16.45 13.97
C ILE A 9 12.71 -15.79 12.60
N ASP A 10 11.67 -15.78 11.79
CA ASP A 10 11.62 -15.01 10.54
C ASP A 10 10.51 -13.96 10.60
N MET A 11 10.38 -13.18 9.52
CA MET A 11 9.37 -12.12 9.45
C MET A 11 7.94 -12.65 9.59
N ASN A 12 7.64 -13.84 9.05
CA ASN A 12 6.31 -14.44 9.22
C ASN A 12 6.00 -14.78 10.68
N ASP A 13 7.00 -15.17 11.46
CA ASP A 13 6.79 -15.42 12.90
C ASP A 13 6.50 -14.12 13.64
N VAL A 14 7.20 -13.04 13.28
CA VAL A 14 6.96 -11.71 13.85
C VAL A 14 5.55 -11.23 13.53
N GLU A 15 5.11 -11.33 12.27
CA GLU A 15 3.77 -10.95 11.84
C GLU A 15 2.68 -11.75 12.58
N ARG A 16 2.85 -13.06 12.69
CA ARG A 16 1.91 -13.93 13.40
C ARG A 16 1.81 -13.60 14.89
N VAL A 17 2.95 -13.33 15.53
CA VAL A 17 2.97 -12.94 16.94
C VAL A 17 2.31 -11.59 17.14
N ALA A 18 2.60 -10.60 16.31
CA ALA A 18 1.98 -9.29 16.37
C ALA A 18 0.46 -9.37 16.19
N GLN A 19 -0.01 -10.14 15.20
CA GLN A 19 -1.42 -10.39 14.98
C GLN A 19 -2.07 -11.07 16.21
N PHE A 20 -1.44 -12.11 16.75
CA PHE A 20 -1.94 -12.81 17.93
C PHE A 20 -2.07 -11.86 19.12
N MET A 21 -1.05 -11.04 19.39
CA MET A 21 -1.05 -10.11 20.53
C MET A 21 -2.14 -9.05 20.42
N LEU A 22 -2.43 -8.56 19.23
CA LEU A 22 -3.44 -7.52 18.99
C LEU A 22 -4.86 -8.09 18.87
N SER A 23 -5.02 -9.35 18.49
CA SER A 23 -6.33 -10.01 18.38
C SER A 23 -6.75 -10.76 19.65
N ASN A 24 -5.82 -11.06 20.55
CA ASN A 24 -6.09 -11.77 21.80
C ASN A 24 -6.70 -10.82 22.85
N SER A 25 -7.90 -11.12 23.34
CA SER A 25 -8.64 -10.24 24.26
C SER A 25 -7.89 -9.92 25.57
N ALA A 26 -7.03 -10.84 26.04
CA ALA A 26 -6.26 -10.62 27.27
C ALA A 26 -5.03 -9.73 27.05
N MET A 27 -4.49 -9.71 25.83
CA MET A 27 -3.23 -9.01 25.50
C MET A 27 -3.45 -7.71 24.74
N SER A 28 -4.56 -7.60 24.02
CA SER A 28 -4.83 -6.46 23.12
C SER A 28 -4.88 -5.13 23.88
N ALA A 29 -5.52 -5.08 25.04
CA ALA A 29 -5.58 -3.86 25.85
C ALA A 29 -4.19 -3.39 26.31
N TRP A 30 -3.35 -4.30 26.76
CA TRP A 30 -1.96 -3.99 27.14
C TRP A 30 -1.11 -3.55 25.95
N MET A 31 -1.29 -4.19 24.79
CA MET A 31 -0.61 -3.78 23.56
C MET A 31 -1.07 -2.41 23.09
N GLN A 32 -2.38 -2.16 23.14
CA GLN A 32 -2.97 -0.87 22.81
C GLN A 32 -2.33 0.24 23.66
N GLU A 33 -2.33 0.09 24.98
CA GLU A 33 -1.73 1.06 25.89
C GLU A 33 -0.25 1.36 25.57
N ARG A 34 0.51 0.32 25.24
CA ARG A 34 1.93 0.49 24.88
C ARG A 34 2.15 1.18 23.54
N LEU A 35 1.32 0.89 22.56
CA LEU A 35 1.34 1.56 21.27
C LEU A 35 0.94 3.03 21.43
N ASP A 36 -0.12 3.31 22.17
CA ASP A 36 -0.65 4.65 22.42
C ASP A 36 0.34 5.54 23.16
N ALA A 37 1.12 4.95 24.07
CA ALA A 37 2.15 5.67 24.79
C ALA A 37 3.34 6.12 23.89
N ARG A 38 3.59 5.42 22.77
CA ARG A 38 4.79 5.57 21.98
C ARG A 38 4.55 6.05 20.55
N VAL A 39 3.45 5.65 19.94
CA VAL A 39 3.14 5.94 18.55
C VAL A 39 2.08 7.02 18.47
N LYS A 40 2.48 8.22 18.13
CA LYS A 40 1.58 9.36 17.91
C LYS A 40 1.30 9.61 16.44
N HIS A 41 2.18 9.15 15.59
CA HIS A 41 2.07 9.30 14.14
C HIS A 41 2.44 7.98 13.48
N LEU A 42 1.57 7.46 12.64
CA LEU A 42 1.79 6.28 11.82
C LEU A 42 1.88 6.72 10.36
N MET A 43 3.01 6.46 9.73
CA MET A 43 3.20 6.64 8.30
C MET A 43 3.55 5.28 7.69
N VAL A 44 2.77 4.86 6.70
CA VAL A 44 3.03 3.62 5.95
C VAL A 44 3.20 3.99 4.48
N ASP A 45 4.38 3.71 3.96
CA ASP A 45 4.73 3.90 2.56
C ASP A 45 4.63 2.58 1.80
N GLU A 46 4.53 2.65 0.47
CA GLU A 46 4.40 1.48 -0.43
C GLU A 46 3.31 0.49 0.00
N PHE A 47 2.19 1.03 0.47
CA PHE A 47 1.13 0.22 1.09
C PHE A 47 0.53 -0.83 0.16
N GLN A 48 0.64 -0.69 -1.16
CA GLN A 48 0.22 -1.70 -2.12
C GLN A 48 0.95 -3.04 -1.98
N ASP A 49 2.09 -3.05 -1.26
CA ASP A 49 2.88 -4.25 -1.01
C ASP A 49 2.51 -4.93 0.32
N THR A 50 1.50 -4.40 1.01
CA THR A 50 1.02 -4.92 2.28
C THR A 50 0.22 -6.21 2.09
N SER A 51 0.52 -7.22 2.90
CA SER A 51 -0.25 -8.46 2.93
C SER A 51 -1.55 -8.30 3.76
N PRO A 52 -2.56 -9.15 3.52
CA PRO A 52 -3.78 -9.16 4.34
C PRO A 52 -3.51 -9.33 5.85
N MET A 53 -2.50 -10.12 6.22
CA MET A 53 -2.12 -10.33 7.62
C MET A 53 -1.55 -9.06 8.25
N GLN A 54 -0.67 -8.36 7.55
CA GLN A 54 -0.11 -7.09 8.00
C GLN A 54 -1.21 -6.03 8.19
N TRP A 55 -2.10 -5.93 7.19
CA TRP A 55 -3.26 -5.04 7.30
C TRP A 55 -4.16 -5.40 8.48
N GLN A 56 -4.48 -6.68 8.65
CA GLN A 56 -5.33 -7.14 9.75
C GLN A 56 -4.74 -6.81 11.11
N THR A 57 -3.41 -6.88 11.22
CA THR A 57 -2.68 -6.50 12.43
C THR A 57 -2.80 -4.99 12.71
N LEU A 58 -2.59 -4.15 11.69
CA LEU A 58 -2.78 -2.69 11.78
C LEU A 58 -4.24 -2.33 12.08
N TYR A 59 -5.17 -2.96 11.39
CA TYR A 59 -6.60 -2.76 11.59
C TYR A 59 -7.04 -3.09 13.01
N SER A 60 -6.54 -4.20 13.58
CA SER A 60 -6.86 -4.59 14.97
C SER A 60 -6.45 -3.52 15.97
N TRP A 61 -5.32 -2.84 15.74
CA TRP A 61 -4.91 -1.71 16.57
C TRP A 61 -5.73 -0.45 16.28
N LEU A 62 -5.84 -0.05 15.02
CA LEU A 62 -6.46 1.20 14.61
C LEU A 62 -7.98 1.23 14.80
N SER A 63 -8.64 0.06 14.76
CA SER A 63 -10.09 -0.05 14.96
C SER A 63 -10.54 0.40 16.35
N GLY A 64 -9.67 0.33 17.35
CA GLY A 64 -9.92 0.88 18.68
C GLY A 64 -10.17 2.39 18.72
N TYR A 65 -9.77 3.10 17.65
CA TYR A 65 -9.98 4.56 17.53
C TYR A 65 -11.17 4.92 16.64
N ALA A 66 -11.79 3.96 15.95
CA ALA A 66 -12.92 4.22 15.09
C ALA A 66 -14.07 4.84 15.91
N GLY A 67 -14.47 6.07 15.53
CA GLY A 67 -15.49 6.83 16.25
C GLY A 67 -15.06 7.43 17.60
N ALA A 68 -13.79 7.32 17.99
CA ALA A 68 -13.29 7.91 19.21
C ALA A 68 -13.03 9.41 19.04
N SER A 69 -13.45 10.23 20.00
CA SER A 69 -13.28 11.67 19.98
C SER A 69 -11.97 12.16 20.62
N GLN A 70 -11.15 11.26 21.15
CA GLN A 70 -9.94 11.63 21.90
C GLN A 70 -8.72 10.81 21.52
N SER A 71 -7.59 11.51 21.37
CA SER A 71 -6.21 10.96 21.34
C SER A 71 -5.95 9.85 20.30
N THR A 72 -6.44 10.01 19.08
CA THR A 72 -6.10 9.11 17.98
C THR A 72 -4.70 9.41 17.45
N PRO A 73 -3.90 8.39 17.08
CA PRO A 73 -2.67 8.65 16.34
C PRO A 73 -3.02 9.23 14.96
N SER A 74 -2.20 10.14 14.44
CA SER A 74 -2.36 10.51 13.03
C SER A 74 -1.90 9.35 12.14
N VAL A 75 -2.71 9.04 11.13
CA VAL A 75 -2.45 7.94 10.19
C VAL A 75 -2.29 8.50 8.80
N PHE A 76 -1.17 8.19 8.15
CA PHE A 76 -0.88 8.57 6.77
C PHE A 76 -0.43 7.34 5.99
N ILE A 77 -1.25 6.91 5.05
CA ILE A 77 -1.00 5.72 4.22
C ILE A 77 -0.76 6.19 2.78
N VAL A 78 0.38 5.82 2.24
CA VAL A 78 0.80 6.16 0.87
C VAL A 78 1.02 4.90 0.07
N GLY A 79 0.62 4.92 -1.18
CA GLY A 79 0.86 3.82 -2.10
C GLY A 79 0.16 4.03 -3.44
N ASP A 80 0.53 3.23 -4.40
CA ASP A 80 -0.11 3.16 -5.71
C ASP A 80 -0.53 1.71 -6.01
N PRO A 81 -1.83 1.38 -5.98
CA PRO A 81 -2.30 0.03 -6.27
C PRO A 81 -1.84 -0.52 -7.62
N LYS A 82 -1.53 0.35 -8.58
CA LYS A 82 -1.03 -0.02 -9.90
C LYS A 82 0.39 -0.58 -9.86
N GLN A 83 1.15 -0.25 -8.82
CA GLN A 83 2.52 -0.72 -8.61
C GLN A 83 2.61 -1.99 -7.76
N SER A 84 1.48 -2.62 -7.44
CA SER A 84 1.45 -3.88 -6.69
C SER A 84 1.97 -5.04 -7.53
N ILE A 85 3.26 -5.33 -7.41
CA ILE A 85 3.95 -6.41 -8.14
C ILE A 85 4.36 -7.59 -7.24
N TYR A 86 4.13 -7.49 -5.92
CA TYR A 86 4.58 -8.48 -4.94
C TYR A 86 3.50 -9.49 -4.51
N ARG A 87 2.59 -9.88 -5.43
CA ARG A 87 1.60 -10.94 -5.16
C ARG A 87 2.24 -12.25 -4.70
N PHE A 88 3.42 -12.59 -5.21
CA PHE A 88 4.17 -13.75 -4.75
C PHE A 88 4.65 -13.66 -3.30
N ARG A 89 4.68 -12.45 -2.72
CA ARG A 89 4.92 -12.17 -1.30
C ARG A 89 3.63 -11.94 -0.52
N ARG A 90 2.48 -12.33 -1.09
CA ARG A 90 1.14 -12.17 -0.51
C ARG A 90 0.65 -10.72 -0.45
N ALA A 91 1.23 -9.79 -1.17
CA ALA A 91 0.64 -8.48 -1.37
C ALA A 91 -0.71 -8.64 -2.09
N GLU A 92 -1.73 -7.90 -1.65
CA GLU A 92 -3.08 -7.99 -2.20
C GLU A 92 -3.63 -6.56 -2.42
N PRO A 93 -3.88 -6.14 -3.67
CA PRO A 93 -4.38 -4.80 -3.96
C PRO A 93 -5.69 -4.44 -3.26
N GLN A 94 -6.53 -5.44 -2.95
CA GLN A 94 -7.79 -5.22 -2.22
C GLN A 94 -7.56 -4.70 -0.80
N VAL A 95 -6.40 -4.99 -0.22
CA VAL A 95 -5.99 -4.45 1.09
C VAL A 95 -5.88 -2.93 1.05
N PHE A 96 -5.38 -2.37 -0.05
CA PHE A 96 -5.31 -0.91 -0.22
C PHE A 96 -6.71 -0.27 -0.27
N ILE A 97 -7.65 -0.92 -0.93
CA ILE A 97 -9.05 -0.46 -1.00
C ILE A 97 -9.68 -0.48 0.39
N ALA A 98 -9.53 -1.60 1.11
CA ALA A 98 -10.06 -1.74 2.47
C ALA A 98 -9.45 -0.72 3.45
N ALA A 99 -8.14 -0.48 3.36
CA ALA A 99 -7.47 0.52 4.18
C ALA A 99 -7.98 1.94 3.89
N LYS A 100 -8.16 2.28 2.62
CA LYS A 100 -8.70 3.56 2.19
C LYS A 100 -10.12 3.80 2.72
N GLU A 101 -10.99 2.79 2.65
CA GLU A 101 -12.34 2.85 3.19
C GLU A 101 -12.33 3.02 4.70
N PHE A 102 -11.51 2.25 5.39
CA PHE A 102 -11.38 2.34 6.85
C PHE A 102 -10.86 3.71 7.31
N VAL A 103 -9.85 4.28 6.64
CA VAL A 103 -9.35 5.63 6.97
C VAL A 103 -10.44 6.67 6.76
N ARG A 104 -11.20 6.57 5.67
CA ARG A 104 -12.27 7.53 5.36
C ARG A 104 -13.45 7.42 6.33
N GLU A 105 -13.92 6.22 6.61
CA GLU A 105 -15.17 5.99 7.33
C GLU A 105 -14.93 5.75 8.83
N GLY A 106 -13.88 5.01 9.18
CA GLY A 106 -13.54 4.69 10.56
C GLY A 106 -12.78 5.78 11.28
N LEU A 107 -11.81 6.40 10.59
CA LEU A 107 -10.95 7.44 11.18
C LEU A 107 -11.34 8.86 10.73
N LEU A 108 -12.37 9.01 9.90
CA LEU A 108 -12.85 10.29 9.35
C LEU A 108 -11.73 11.07 8.62
N GLY A 109 -10.84 10.35 7.97
CA GLY A 109 -9.72 10.91 7.22
C GLY A 109 -10.07 11.23 5.76
N ASP A 110 -9.18 11.99 5.13
CA ASP A 110 -9.29 12.38 3.74
C ASP A 110 -8.50 11.45 2.81
N VAL A 111 -8.97 11.37 1.57
CA VAL A 111 -8.28 10.65 0.49
C VAL A 111 -7.68 11.68 -0.47
N LEU A 112 -6.38 11.70 -0.56
CA LEU A 112 -5.64 12.56 -1.46
C LEU A 112 -5.15 11.75 -2.68
N SER A 113 -5.01 12.43 -3.80
CA SER A 113 -4.49 11.86 -5.04
C SER A 113 -3.39 12.75 -5.57
N CYS A 114 -2.30 12.13 -6.01
CA CYS A 114 -1.18 12.84 -6.60
C CYS A 114 -0.88 12.25 -7.99
N ASP A 115 -1.25 12.97 -9.03
CA ASP A 115 -1.02 12.59 -10.42
C ASP A 115 0.08 13.46 -11.07
N HIS A 116 0.83 14.19 -10.24
CA HIS A 116 1.93 15.05 -10.66
C HIS A 116 3.27 14.46 -10.23
N THR A 117 4.20 14.33 -11.18
CA THR A 117 5.56 13.84 -10.93
C THR A 117 6.60 14.91 -11.21
N ARG A 118 7.76 14.81 -10.58
CA ARG A 118 8.94 15.63 -10.85
C ARG A 118 10.07 14.84 -11.48
N ARG A 119 9.90 13.54 -11.57
CA ARG A 119 10.94 12.59 -12.01
C ARG A 119 10.91 12.34 -13.50
N ASN A 120 9.72 12.23 -14.09
CA ASN A 120 9.55 11.78 -15.46
C ASN A 120 9.46 12.97 -16.43
N ALA A 121 10.12 12.87 -17.57
CA ALA A 121 10.01 13.85 -18.65
C ALA A 121 8.61 13.86 -19.29
N ALA A 122 8.21 15.00 -19.85
CA ALA A 122 6.89 15.18 -20.46
C ALA A 122 6.61 14.20 -21.60
N ASP A 123 7.61 13.96 -22.46
CA ASP A 123 7.49 13.03 -23.60
C ASP A 123 7.23 11.60 -23.16
N VAL A 124 7.91 11.16 -22.08
CA VAL A 124 7.71 9.84 -21.49
C VAL A 124 6.29 9.72 -20.92
N LEU A 125 5.81 10.75 -20.22
CA LEU A 125 4.44 10.74 -19.68
C LEU A 125 3.39 10.76 -20.80
N THR A 126 3.63 11.47 -21.86
CA THR A 126 2.72 11.49 -23.02
C THR A 126 2.54 10.09 -23.59
N ALA A 127 3.63 9.34 -23.76
CA ALA A 127 3.58 7.96 -24.23
C ALA A 127 2.88 7.02 -23.24
N VAL A 128 3.20 7.12 -21.94
CA VAL A 128 2.58 6.30 -20.89
C VAL A 128 1.10 6.61 -20.75
N ASN A 129 0.72 7.89 -20.69
CA ASN A 129 -0.68 8.30 -20.62
C ASN A 129 -1.46 7.79 -21.83
N GLY A 130 -0.91 7.90 -23.04
CA GLY A 130 -1.55 7.41 -24.26
C GLY A 130 -1.79 5.90 -24.23
N ALA A 131 -0.79 5.11 -23.85
CA ALA A 131 -0.91 3.66 -23.75
C ALA A 131 -1.94 3.23 -22.69
N MET A 132 -1.92 3.87 -21.51
CA MET A 132 -2.82 3.53 -20.43
C MET A 132 -4.28 3.95 -20.70
N LEU A 133 -4.50 5.07 -21.38
CA LEU A 133 -5.83 5.49 -21.82
C LEU A 133 -6.39 4.53 -22.87
N GLN A 134 -5.57 4.08 -23.83
CA GLN A 134 -6.00 3.06 -24.79
C GLN A 134 -6.39 1.75 -24.10
N ALA A 135 -5.61 1.28 -23.11
CA ALA A 135 -5.94 0.10 -22.35
C ALA A 135 -7.26 0.29 -21.55
N GLN A 136 -7.51 1.49 -21.04
CA GLN A 136 -8.75 1.81 -20.35
C GLN A 136 -9.95 1.82 -21.30
N ASP A 137 -9.82 2.40 -22.48
CA ASP A 137 -10.85 2.43 -23.51
C ASP A 137 -11.17 1.02 -24.04
N ALA A 138 -10.16 0.13 -24.07
CA ALA A 138 -10.31 -1.28 -24.40
C ALA A 138 -10.88 -2.14 -23.25
N ASN A 139 -11.19 -1.56 -22.09
CA ASN A 139 -11.59 -2.27 -20.86
C ASN A 139 -10.55 -3.26 -20.32
N GLU A 140 -9.28 -3.12 -20.70
CA GLU A 140 -8.17 -3.93 -20.20
C GLU A 140 -7.62 -3.39 -18.86
N TYR A 141 -7.92 -2.12 -18.57
CA TYR A 141 -7.48 -1.45 -17.35
C TYR A 141 -8.53 -0.44 -16.87
N HIS A 142 -8.68 -0.29 -15.55
CA HIS A 142 -9.65 0.64 -14.97
C HIS A 142 -9.02 1.59 -13.97
N GLY A 143 -9.55 2.81 -13.92
CA GLY A 143 -9.17 3.80 -12.91
C GLY A 143 -7.82 4.47 -13.16
N PHE A 144 -7.34 4.46 -14.40
CA PHE A 144 -6.18 5.25 -14.77
C PHE A 144 -6.49 6.75 -14.75
N ARG A 145 -5.56 7.53 -14.24
CA ARG A 145 -5.57 8.98 -14.29
C ARG A 145 -4.29 9.46 -14.94
N SER A 146 -4.42 10.35 -15.90
CA SER A 146 -3.27 10.90 -16.61
C SER A 146 -2.34 11.64 -15.65
N HIS A 147 -1.06 11.40 -15.79
CA HIS A 147 -0.01 12.06 -15.02
C HIS A 147 0.50 13.31 -15.72
N SER A 148 0.87 14.30 -14.94
CA SER A 148 1.54 15.52 -15.39
C SER A 148 2.94 15.64 -14.77
N THR A 149 3.79 16.50 -15.35
CA THR A 149 5.12 16.76 -14.84
C THR A 149 5.53 18.22 -15.01
N GLU A 150 6.40 18.69 -14.13
CA GLU A 150 7.13 19.96 -14.28
C GLU A 150 8.61 19.74 -14.65
N ALA A 151 9.02 18.48 -14.88
CA ALA A 151 10.39 18.18 -15.30
C ALA A 151 10.73 18.87 -16.62
N LYS A 152 11.89 19.53 -16.67
CA LYS A 152 12.35 20.34 -17.82
C LYS A 152 13.37 19.61 -18.70
N HIS A 153 13.76 18.40 -18.31
CA HIS A 153 14.68 17.57 -19.10
C HIS A 153 13.90 16.81 -20.18
N ASP A 154 14.59 16.53 -21.27
CA ASP A 154 14.04 15.74 -22.37
C ASP A 154 13.90 14.25 -21.98
N GLY A 155 12.90 13.60 -22.55
CA GLY A 155 12.70 12.16 -22.47
C GLY A 155 13.10 11.47 -23.77
N VAL A 156 13.39 10.18 -23.68
CA VAL A 156 13.66 9.34 -24.86
C VAL A 156 12.67 8.17 -24.87
N LEU A 157 11.96 8.03 -25.97
CA LEU A 157 11.09 6.90 -26.26
C LEU A 157 11.66 6.11 -27.42
N LEU A 158 12.01 4.85 -27.19
CA LEU A 158 12.51 3.97 -28.24
C LEU A 158 11.52 2.83 -28.48
N SER A 159 11.13 2.64 -29.73
CA SER A 159 10.37 1.46 -30.14
C SER A 159 11.34 0.39 -30.61
N LEU A 160 11.29 -0.77 -29.98
CA LEU A 160 12.06 -1.93 -30.40
C LEU A 160 11.24 -2.75 -31.41
N PRO A 161 11.89 -3.32 -32.45
CA PRO A 161 11.21 -4.21 -33.36
C PRO A 161 10.72 -5.46 -32.64
N GLN A 162 9.57 -5.95 -33.05
CA GLN A 162 9.01 -7.19 -32.51
C GLN A 162 9.93 -8.36 -32.88
N ILE A 163 10.36 -9.11 -31.86
CA ILE A 163 11.13 -10.35 -32.11
C ILE A 163 10.17 -11.36 -32.69
N GLN A 164 10.38 -11.75 -33.96
CA GLN A 164 9.65 -12.86 -34.57
C GLN A 164 10.09 -14.15 -33.86
N ARG A 165 9.12 -14.91 -33.38
CA ARG A 165 9.40 -16.28 -32.96
C ARG A 165 9.64 -17.10 -34.23
N ASP A 166 10.81 -17.68 -34.35
CA ASP A 166 11.05 -18.72 -35.33
C ASP A 166 10.07 -19.87 -35.04
N ALA A 167 9.38 -20.30 -36.10
CA ALA A 167 8.34 -21.35 -36.04
C ALA A 167 8.95 -22.73 -35.80
#